data_013855aa745e97ab642834363cd6ff75
#
_entry.id   013855aa745e97ab642834363cd6ff75
#
_cell.length_a   1.000
_cell.length_b   1.000
_cell.length_c   1.000
_cell.angle_alpha   90.00
_cell.angle_beta   90.00
_cell.angle_gamma   90.00
#
_symmetry.space_group_name_H-M   'P 1'
#
loop_
_entity.id
_entity.type
_entity.pdbx_description
1 polymer ?
#
loop_
_entity_poly.entity_id
_entity_poly.type
_entity_poly.pdbx_seq_one_letter_code
_entity_poly.pdbx_strand_id
1 'polypeptide(L)'
;RVRAEMKVVLRGPMKGLILRKLQKATLKFPALIQELVLNIQSEQPQGFEASMSRVPDANRKQQLLQALQKLDPFHAQIEAVADYGSRASERFLQRLRPYEIADFYKLPRQNTLAFFLEGTQVGLFTLNWDILCPACRGAKKQSKSLRELERKVHCEACGINFEVIESKDVELSFRFAGEIAIEPAPIYCIGNPSRSPTIHVQMPLAPHEKRKLALHLPGKTYRLRDMKQGHLLRLVVDHRGLADLHVKDLERLRQQNEVAVQADVIMHWENTGDQWQVLRFDCLDPHHDAATADQVAALPSYRHLFSDDALRPGMQLGVGHLVFLFSDIRGSTQLYRELGDSKAFRLVQDHFALMESLIRKEDGAIVKTIGDAVMATFLDERAALTAAIAIQQYYEEHRQDNTLPGLKIALHSGPCIMVNLNDHMDYFGTTLNICSRLLDQATDEDIVVSGSLFDMPKVQDFLSQQDITWTQDEQVLRGFQGTRTFFRLKLRRTMPTRLIS
;
A
#
# COMPACT_ATOMS: atom_id res chain seq x y z
N ARG A 1 -33.40 14.04 23.40
CA ARG A 1 -33.68 12.58 23.36
C ARG A 1 -33.69 12.14 21.91
N VAL A 2 -32.75 11.31 21.53
CA VAL A 2 -32.72 10.65 20.22
C VAL A 2 -33.63 9.42 20.32
N ARG A 3 -34.69 9.35 19.55
CA ARG A 3 -35.54 8.18 19.44
C ARG A 3 -35.27 7.51 18.09
N ALA A 4 -34.67 6.34 18.11
CA ALA A 4 -34.47 5.53 16.92
C ALA A 4 -35.51 4.39 16.92
N GLU A 5 -36.38 4.37 15.92
CA GLU A 5 -37.27 3.23 15.69
C GLU A 5 -36.76 2.44 14.47
N MET A 6 -36.50 1.16 14.70
CA MET A 6 -36.15 0.23 13.64
C MET A 6 -37.29 -0.77 13.44
N LYS A 7 -37.96 -0.72 12.31
CA LYS A 7 -38.97 -1.70 11.95
C LYS A 7 -38.38 -2.75 11.02
N VAL A 8 -38.16 -3.95 11.56
CA VAL A 8 -37.59 -5.06 10.80
C VAL A 8 -38.67 -6.10 10.54
N VAL A 9 -38.96 -6.36 9.27
CA VAL A 9 -39.88 -7.42 8.83
C VAL A 9 -39.06 -8.64 8.41
N LEU A 10 -39.02 -9.67 9.26
CA LEU A 10 -38.31 -10.92 8.99
C LEU A 10 -39.28 -11.99 8.53
N ARG A 11 -38.97 -12.67 7.42
CA ARG A 11 -39.68 -13.83 6.89
C ARG A 11 -38.74 -15.04 6.84
N GLY A 12 -39.24 -16.22 7.22
CA GLY A 12 -38.52 -17.49 7.10
C GLY A 12 -38.12 -18.16 8.43
N PRO A 13 -37.61 -19.40 8.37
CA PRO A 13 -37.38 -20.26 9.55
C PRO A 13 -36.30 -19.76 10.50
N MET A 14 -35.42 -18.88 10.10
CA MET A 14 -34.34 -18.32 10.94
C MET A 14 -34.72 -17.02 11.69
N LYS A 15 -35.99 -16.63 11.67
CA LYS A 15 -36.51 -15.41 12.29
C LYS A 15 -36.06 -15.21 13.75
N GLY A 16 -36.11 -16.27 14.57
CA GLY A 16 -35.73 -16.20 16.00
C GLY A 16 -34.25 -15.92 16.23
N LEU A 17 -33.38 -16.53 15.41
CA LEU A 17 -31.92 -16.35 15.52
C LEU A 17 -31.51 -14.93 15.09
N ILE A 18 -32.11 -14.43 14.01
CA ILE A 18 -31.85 -13.08 13.50
C ILE A 18 -32.36 -12.03 14.49
N LEU A 19 -33.54 -12.22 15.08
CA LEU A 19 -34.07 -11.33 16.11
C LEU A 19 -33.17 -11.26 17.35
N ARG A 20 -32.64 -12.40 17.85
CA ARG A 20 -31.70 -12.42 18.98
C ARG A 20 -30.38 -11.69 18.66
N LYS A 21 -29.85 -11.85 17.43
CA LYS A 21 -28.67 -11.11 16.99
C LYS A 21 -28.92 -9.62 16.88
N LEU A 22 -30.07 -9.20 16.34
CA LEU A 22 -30.47 -7.80 16.25
C LEU A 22 -30.72 -7.19 17.63
N GLN A 23 -31.34 -7.91 18.56
CA GLN A 23 -31.52 -7.45 19.95
C GLN A 23 -30.19 -7.26 20.69
N LYS A 24 -29.23 -8.19 20.54
CA LYS A 24 -27.87 -8.01 21.09
C LYS A 24 -27.15 -6.81 20.48
N ALA A 25 -27.37 -6.56 19.21
CA ALA A 25 -26.82 -5.43 18.50
C ALA A 25 -27.43 -4.09 18.96
N THR A 26 -28.75 -4.02 19.12
CA THR A 26 -29.45 -2.81 19.59
C THR A 26 -29.15 -2.46 21.04
N LEU A 27 -28.78 -3.39 21.89
CA LEU A 27 -28.39 -3.13 23.28
C LEU A 27 -27.06 -2.36 23.41
N LYS A 28 -26.15 -2.50 22.45
CA LYS A 28 -24.89 -1.73 22.41
C LYS A 28 -25.03 -0.34 21.77
N PHE A 29 -26.10 -0.10 21.03
CA PHE A 29 -26.34 1.13 20.29
C PHE A 29 -26.53 2.38 21.18
N PRO A 30 -27.23 2.33 22.31
CA PRO A 30 -27.37 3.49 23.21
C PRO A 30 -26.04 3.93 23.81
N ALA A 31 -25.17 2.98 24.20
CA ALA A 31 -23.86 3.29 24.75
C ALA A 31 -22.94 3.95 23.70
N LEU A 32 -22.97 3.48 22.45
CA LEU A 32 -22.24 4.07 21.34
C LEU A 32 -22.72 5.49 21.02
N ILE A 33 -24.03 5.73 21.02
CA ILE A 33 -24.60 7.08 20.81
C ILE A 33 -24.27 7.99 21.99
N GLN A 34 -24.30 7.49 23.21
CA GLN A 34 -23.97 8.26 24.41
C GLN A 34 -22.49 8.65 24.41
N GLU A 35 -21.58 7.76 24.02
CA GLU A 35 -20.16 8.04 23.82
C GLU A 35 -19.95 9.10 22.72
N LEU A 36 -20.64 8.99 21.59
CA LEU A 36 -20.59 9.97 20.49
C LEU A 36 -21.10 11.34 20.92
N VAL A 37 -22.21 11.41 21.67
CA VAL A 37 -22.77 12.68 22.17
C VAL A 37 -21.83 13.33 23.18
N LEU A 38 -21.25 12.56 24.09
CA LEU A 38 -20.30 13.06 25.07
C LEU A 38 -19.02 13.59 24.37
N ASN A 39 -18.53 12.88 23.37
CA ASN A 39 -17.34 13.30 22.61
C ASN A 39 -17.63 14.59 21.79
N ILE A 40 -18.81 14.74 21.22
CA ILE A 40 -19.22 15.95 20.50
C ILE A 40 -19.39 17.14 21.48
N GLN A 41 -19.96 16.91 22.66
CA GLN A 41 -20.14 17.94 23.68
C GLN A 41 -18.86 18.39 24.35
N SER A 42 -17.88 17.52 24.45
CA SER A 42 -16.58 17.81 25.09
C SER A 42 -15.50 18.32 24.14
N GLU A 43 -15.83 18.55 22.85
CA GLU A 43 -14.86 18.90 21.78
C GLU A 43 -13.65 17.96 21.70
N GLN A 44 -13.80 16.74 22.20
CA GLN A 44 -12.71 15.75 22.21
C GLN A 44 -12.41 15.26 20.79
N PRO A 45 -11.13 14.98 20.47
CA PRO A 45 -10.76 14.42 19.18
C PRO A 45 -11.51 13.12 18.93
N GLN A 46 -11.97 12.94 17.69
CA GLN A 46 -12.73 11.75 17.27
C GLN A 46 -11.85 10.87 16.38
N GLY A 47 -12.14 9.60 16.32
CA GLY A 47 -11.45 8.68 15.45
C GLY A 47 -10.24 8.00 16.08
N PHE A 48 -9.18 7.88 15.33
CA PHE A 48 -7.95 7.19 15.73
C PHE A 48 -7.26 7.88 16.91
N GLU A 49 -7.05 9.21 16.83
CA GLU A 49 -6.40 10.00 17.88
C GLU A 49 -7.15 9.92 19.22
N ALA A 50 -8.49 10.02 19.18
CA ALA A 50 -9.32 9.84 20.37
C ALA A 50 -9.19 8.46 21.02
N SER A 51 -9.04 7.43 20.18
CA SER A 51 -8.79 6.07 20.65
C SER A 51 -7.45 5.97 21.36
N MET A 52 -6.42 6.57 20.77
CA MET A 52 -5.04 6.49 21.26
C MET A 52 -4.78 7.39 22.48
N SER A 53 -5.62 8.40 22.74
CA SER A 53 -5.55 9.23 23.94
C SER A 53 -6.08 8.55 25.22
N ARG A 54 -6.68 7.36 25.11
CA ARG A 54 -7.17 6.60 26.25
C ARG A 54 -6.02 6.11 27.15
N VAL A 55 -6.32 5.97 28.45
CA VAL A 55 -5.39 5.31 29.39
C VAL A 55 -5.25 3.84 29.00
N PRO A 56 -4.03 3.29 28.91
CA PRO A 56 -3.83 1.88 28.59
C PRO A 56 -4.46 0.97 29.66
N ASP A 57 -5.09 -0.10 29.24
CA ASP A 57 -5.40 -1.21 30.12
C ASP A 57 -4.09 -1.96 30.46
N ALA A 58 -3.62 -1.80 31.71
CA ALA A 58 -2.34 -2.34 32.15
C ALA A 58 -2.30 -3.88 32.07
N ASN A 59 -3.41 -4.55 32.41
CA ASN A 59 -3.48 -6.03 32.37
C ASN A 59 -3.41 -6.52 30.91
N ARG A 60 -4.14 -5.86 30.02
CA ARG A 60 -4.13 -6.19 28.59
C ARG A 60 -2.75 -5.90 27.97
N LYS A 61 -2.12 -4.78 28.33
CA LYS A 61 -0.76 -4.46 27.88
C LYS A 61 0.23 -5.53 28.29
N GLN A 62 0.21 -5.97 29.56
CA GLN A 62 1.11 -6.99 30.06
C GLN A 62 0.89 -8.35 29.36
N GLN A 63 -0.37 -8.75 29.18
CA GLN A 63 -0.72 -9.98 28.43
C GLN A 63 -0.17 -9.94 27.00
N LEU A 64 -0.34 -8.80 26.28
CA LEU A 64 0.16 -8.63 24.93
C LEU A 64 1.68 -8.68 24.90
N LEU A 65 2.37 -7.97 25.81
CA LEU A 65 3.84 -7.99 25.88
C LEU A 65 4.36 -9.43 26.06
N GLN A 66 3.77 -10.19 26.98
CA GLN A 66 4.17 -11.58 27.22
C GLN A 66 3.97 -12.48 26.01
N ALA A 67 2.85 -12.36 25.31
CA ALA A 67 2.58 -13.15 24.12
C ALA A 67 3.49 -12.79 22.93
N LEU A 68 3.71 -11.46 22.73
CA LEU A 68 4.48 -10.93 21.60
C LEU A 68 6.00 -11.12 21.74
N GLN A 69 6.53 -11.42 22.94
CA GLN A 69 7.96 -11.73 23.15
C GLN A 69 8.48 -12.87 22.27
N LYS A 70 7.60 -13.73 21.74
CA LYS A 70 7.95 -14.79 20.78
C LYS A 70 8.49 -14.23 19.45
N LEU A 71 8.32 -12.92 19.20
CA LEU A 71 8.72 -12.23 17.97
C LEU A 71 10.01 -11.41 18.16
N ASP A 72 10.97 -11.91 18.94
CA ASP A 72 12.31 -11.35 18.99
C ASP A 72 12.98 -11.49 17.59
N PRO A 73 13.59 -10.43 16.98
CA PRO A 73 14.13 -9.21 17.63
C PRO A 73 13.27 -7.93 17.47
N PHE A 74 11.98 -8.00 17.25
CA PHE A 74 11.10 -6.85 16.99
C PHE A 74 10.72 -6.04 18.25
N HIS A 75 11.65 -5.73 19.14
CA HIS A 75 11.37 -5.09 20.43
C HIS A 75 10.51 -3.82 20.35
N ALA A 76 10.82 -2.92 19.40
CA ALA A 76 10.07 -1.66 19.25
C ALA A 76 8.64 -1.90 18.78
N GLN A 77 8.41 -2.86 17.89
CA GLN A 77 7.09 -3.24 17.40
C GLN A 77 6.27 -3.94 18.49
N ILE A 78 6.88 -4.79 19.30
CA ILE A 78 6.25 -5.45 20.45
C ILE A 78 5.67 -4.40 21.40
N GLU A 79 6.48 -3.42 21.83
CA GLU A 79 6.03 -2.35 22.71
C GLU A 79 4.91 -1.50 22.09
N ALA A 80 5.06 -1.12 20.81
CA ALA A 80 4.09 -0.31 20.09
C ALA A 80 2.75 -1.04 19.93
N VAL A 81 2.77 -2.31 19.51
CA VAL A 81 1.55 -3.10 19.29
C VAL A 81 0.88 -3.47 20.62
N ALA A 82 1.63 -3.71 21.68
CA ALA A 82 1.08 -3.91 23.03
C ALA A 82 0.42 -2.65 23.59
N ASP A 83 1.05 -1.49 23.42
CA ASP A 83 0.46 -0.20 23.80
C ASP A 83 -0.81 0.09 22.97
N TYR A 84 -0.73 -0.05 21.65
CA TYR A 84 -1.88 0.07 20.74
C TYR A 84 -3.03 -0.85 21.16
N GLY A 85 -2.75 -2.13 21.36
CA GLY A 85 -3.74 -3.15 21.73
C GLY A 85 -4.39 -2.93 23.09
N SER A 86 -3.74 -2.16 23.98
CA SER A 86 -4.26 -1.80 25.32
C SER A 86 -5.11 -0.52 25.34
N ARG A 87 -4.94 0.37 24.34
CA ARG A 87 -5.64 1.67 24.27
C ARG A 87 -6.72 1.70 23.20
N ALA A 88 -6.46 1.07 22.05
CA ALA A 88 -7.31 1.19 20.89
C ALA A 88 -8.73 0.69 21.18
N SER A 89 -9.72 1.38 20.65
CA SER A 89 -11.10 0.92 20.76
C SER A 89 -11.32 -0.37 19.94
N GLU A 90 -12.29 -1.16 20.35
CA GLU A 90 -12.63 -2.45 19.74
C GLU A 90 -12.66 -2.42 18.21
N ARG A 91 -13.16 -1.33 17.62
CA ARG A 91 -13.25 -1.14 16.17
C ARG A 91 -11.90 -1.12 15.46
N PHE A 92 -10.85 -0.53 16.08
CA PHE A 92 -9.50 -0.50 15.50
C PHE A 92 -8.80 -1.84 15.72
N LEU A 93 -9.08 -2.51 16.82
CA LEU A 93 -8.54 -3.85 17.13
C LEU A 93 -9.10 -4.95 16.21
N GLN A 94 -10.26 -4.71 15.58
CA GLN A 94 -10.82 -5.62 14.57
C GLN A 94 -10.07 -5.57 13.23
N ARG A 95 -9.22 -4.54 13.02
CA ARG A 95 -8.49 -4.33 11.78
C ARG A 95 -7.21 -3.58 12.09
N LEU A 96 -6.18 -4.32 12.49
CA LEU A 96 -4.84 -3.78 12.73
C LEU A 96 -4.20 -3.47 11.38
N ARG A 97 -3.82 -2.21 11.17
CA ARG A 97 -3.21 -1.72 9.95
C ARG A 97 -1.74 -1.43 10.22
N PRO A 98 -0.80 -2.21 9.67
CA PRO A 98 0.62 -2.12 10.01
C PRO A 98 1.22 -0.73 9.84
N TYR A 99 0.90 -0.08 8.70
CA TYR A 99 1.47 1.25 8.40
C TYR A 99 0.86 2.37 9.24
N GLU A 100 -0.43 2.28 9.60
CA GLU A 100 -1.07 3.21 10.55
C GLU A 100 -0.39 3.14 11.93
N ILE A 101 -0.10 1.91 12.39
CA ILE A 101 0.61 1.67 13.66
C ILE A 101 2.06 2.16 13.56
N ALA A 102 2.76 1.85 12.47
CA ALA A 102 4.13 2.29 12.24
C ALA A 102 4.25 3.81 12.27
N ASP A 103 3.39 4.51 11.55
CA ASP A 103 3.40 5.97 11.45
C ASP A 103 3.12 6.64 12.80
N PHE A 104 2.14 6.11 13.55
CA PHE A 104 1.79 6.64 14.86
C PHE A 104 2.94 6.52 15.87
N TYR A 105 3.62 5.37 15.89
CA TYR A 105 4.77 5.14 16.80
C TYR A 105 6.12 5.52 16.18
N LYS A 106 6.13 6.11 14.97
CA LYS A 106 7.35 6.51 14.24
C LYS A 106 8.32 5.35 14.01
N LEU A 107 7.79 4.18 13.69
CA LEU A 107 8.54 2.96 13.38
C LEU A 107 8.73 2.79 11.86
N PRO A 108 9.76 2.08 11.42
CA PRO A 108 9.90 1.71 10.02
C PRO A 108 8.73 0.84 9.57
N ARG A 109 8.03 1.26 8.50
CA ARG A 109 6.82 0.58 7.99
C ARG A 109 7.07 -0.86 7.60
N GLN A 110 8.18 -1.12 6.94
CA GLN A 110 8.53 -2.48 6.46
C GLN A 110 8.81 -3.43 7.61
N ASN A 111 9.58 -2.99 8.63
CA ASN A 111 9.83 -3.80 9.83
C ASN A 111 8.55 -4.07 10.61
N THR A 112 7.63 -3.09 10.65
CA THR A 112 6.35 -3.27 11.31
C THR A 112 5.46 -4.26 10.54
N LEU A 113 5.47 -4.20 9.21
CA LEU A 113 4.75 -5.19 8.40
C LEU A 113 5.37 -6.59 8.55
N ALA A 114 6.71 -6.71 8.52
CA ALA A 114 7.41 -7.97 8.74
C ALA A 114 7.06 -8.60 10.09
N PHE A 115 7.01 -7.80 11.17
CA PHE A 115 6.56 -8.23 12.49
C PHE A 115 5.16 -8.86 12.45
N PHE A 116 4.19 -8.27 11.76
CA PHE A 116 2.85 -8.82 11.64
C PHE A 116 2.82 -10.11 10.79
N LEU A 117 3.62 -10.16 9.72
CA LEU A 117 3.73 -11.33 8.86
C LEU A 117 4.33 -12.52 9.63
N GLU A 118 5.43 -12.32 10.34
CA GLU A 118 6.05 -13.36 11.19
C GLU A 118 5.12 -13.77 12.34
N GLY A 119 4.45 -12.80 12.97
CA GLY A 119 3.46 -13.06 14.00
C GLY A 119 2.27 -13.90 13.51
N THR A 120 1.94 -13.83 12.22
CA THR A 120 0.93 -14.68 11.58
C THR A 120 1.43 -16.12 11.48
N GLN A 121 2.69 -16.34 11.15
CA GLN A 121 3.27 -17.69 11.08
C GLN A 121 3.29 -18.41 12.45
N VAL A 122 3.50 -17.65 13.52
CA VAL A 122 3.48 -18.22 14.90
C VAL A 122 2.09 -18.18 15.56
N GLY A 123 1.04 -17.80 14.80
CA GLY A 123 -0.35 -17.86 15.25
C GLY A 123 -0.79 -16.72 16.19
N LEU A 124 -0.03 -15.64 16.31
CA LEU A 124 -0.38 -14.45 17.10
C LEU A 124 -1.30 -13.48 16.36
N PHE A 125 -1.26 -13.52 15.04
CA PHE A 125 -2.14 -12.73 14.18
C PHE A 125 -2.83 -13.59 13.14
N THR A 126 -3.98 -13.10 12.65
CA THR A 126 -4.64 -13.59 11.44
C THR A 126 -4.54 -12.52 10.38
N LEU A 127 -3.97 -12.88 9.25
CA LEU A 127 -3.89 -12.04 8.06
C LEU A 127 -5.25 -11.95 7.37
N ASN A 128 -5.62 -10.77 6.87
CA ASN A 128 -6.81 -10.55 6.07
C ASN A 128 -6.52 -9.59 4.92
N TRP A 129 -6.99 -9.94 3.74
CA TRP A 129 -7.05 -9.06 2.59
C TRP A 129 -8.41 -8.38 2.55
N ASP A 130 -8.42 -7.07 2.74
CA ASP A 130 -9.62 -6.23 2.74
C ASP A 130 -9.86 -5.66 1.35
N ILE A 131 -11.01 -5.97 0.76
CA ILE A 131 -11.46 -5.32 -0.48
C ILE A 131 -12.07 -3.97 -0.12
N LEU A 132 -11.49 -2.90 -0.64
CA LEU A 132 -11.89 -1.52 -0.39
C LEU A 132 -12.85 -1.02 -1.47
N CYS A 133 -13.94 -0.40 -1.07
CA CYS A 133 -14.84 0.26 -2.01
C CYS A 133 -14.13 1.46 -2.66
N PRO A 134 -14.10 1.58 -4.01
CA PRO A 134 -13.43 2.71 -4.68
C PRO A 134 -14.09 4.06 -4.36
N ALA A 135 -15.36 4.05 -3.94
CA ALA A 135 -16.08 5.27 -3.61
C ALA A 135 -15.90 5.73 -2.16
N CYS A 136 -15.95 4.84 -1.16
CA CYS A 136 -15.82 5.22 0.25
C CYS A 136 -14.57 4.68 0.93
N ARG A 137 -13.75 3.92 0.23
CA ARG A 137 -12.52 3.25 0.73
C ARG A 137 -12.73 2.37 1.98
N GLY A 138 -13.97 2.17 2.40
CA GLY A 138 -14.29 1.27 3.50
C GLY A 138 -14.11 -0.18 3.08
N ALA A 139 -13.56 -1.01 3.96
CA ALA A 139 -13.45 -2.46 3.76
C ALA A 139 -14.84 -3.09 3.66
N LYS A 140 -15.08 -3.86 2.60
CA LYS A 140 -16.39 -4.49 2.32
C LYS A 140 -16.35 -5.99 2.50
N LYS A 141 -15.27 -6.60 2.11
CA LYS A 141 -15.07 -8.03 2.23
C LYS A 141 -13.65 -8.31 2.68
N GLN A 142 -13.51 -9.33 3.51
CA GLN A 142 -12.23 -9.82 4.00
C GLN A 142 -12.00 -11.22 3.46
N SER A 143 -10.80 -11.49 2.98
CA SER A 143 -10.35 -12.79 2.53
C SER A 143 -9.07 -13.17 3.25
N LYS A 144 -8.86 -14.45 3.55
CA LYS A 144 -7.66 -14.91 4.24
C LYS A 144 -6.45 -15.06 3.32
N SER A 145 -6.70 -15.06 2.01
CA SER A 145 -5.66 -15.15 0.99
C SER A 145 -6.05 -14.34 -0.26
N LEU A 146 -5.07 -13.99 -1.09
CA LEU A 146 -5.30 -13.37 -2.39
C LEU A 146 -6.08 -14.30 -3.34
N ARG A 147 -5.96 -15.61 -3.16
CA ARG A 147 -6.70 -16.61 -3.94
C ARG A 147 -8.21 -16.56 -3.70
N GLU A 148 -8.63 -16.14 -2.51
CA GLU A 148 -10.04 -16.05 -2.13
C GLU A 148 -10.68 -14.70 -2.50
N LEU A 149 -9.94 -13.76 -3.07
CA LEU A 149 -10.47 -12.45 -3.47
C LEU A 149 -11.63 -12.61 -4.45
N GLU A 150 -12.71 -11.87 -4.20
CA GLU A 150 -13.83 -11.78 -5.12
C GLU A 150 -13.62 -10.65 -6.11
N ARG A 151 -13.88 -10.93 -7.39
CA ARG A 151 -13.76 -9.92 -8.44
C ARG A 151 -14.88 -8.87 -8.38
N LYS A 152 -16.11 -9.28 -8.01
CA LYS A 152 -17.28 -8.39 -7.95
C LYS A 152 -17.77 -8.26 -6.54
N VAL A 153 -17.89 -7.04 -6.05
CA VAL A 153 -18.29 -6.74 -4.69
C VAL A 153 -19.36 -5.64 -4.68
N HIS A 154 -20.31 -5.76 -3.76
CA HIS A 154 -21.31 -4.73 -3.50
C HIS A 154 -20.91 -3.88 -2.30
N CYS A 155 -21.04 -2.57 -2.41
CA CYS A 155 -20.91 -1.64 -1.30
C CYS A 155 -22.29 -1.14 -0.85
N GLU A 156 -22.83 -1.69 0.23
CA GLU A 156 -24.11 -1.28 0.78
C GLU A 156 -24.16 0.21 1.17
N ALA A 157 -23.04 0.75 1.72
CA ALA A 157 -22.97 2.16 2.12
C ALA A 157 -23.02 3.15 0.95
N CYS A 158 -22.55 2.73 -0.24
CA CYS A 158 -22.53 3.56 -1.44
C CYS A 158 -23.61 3.16 -2.44
N GLY A 159 -24.26 2.01 -2.27
CA GLY A 159 -25.24 1.46 -3.20
C GLY A 159 -24.65 1.10 -4.57
N ILE A 160 -23.36 0.76 -4.64
CA ILE A 160 -22.67 0.47 -5.90
C ILE A 160 -22.13 -0.96 -5.96
N ASN A 161 -22.21 -1.57 -7.14
CA ASN A 161 -21.44 -2.76 -7.49
C ASN A 161 -20.13 -2.30 -8.16
N PHE A 162 -19.02 -2.93 -7.82
CA PHE A 162 -17.73 -2.62 -8.41
C PHE A 162 -16.91 -3.89 -8.63
N GLU A 163 -15.96 -3.82 -9.55
CA GLU A 163 -14.97 -4.86 -9.78
C GLU A 163 -13.65 -4.47 -9.13
N VAL A 164 -12.96 -5.46 -8.55
CA VAL A 164 -11.61 -5.31 -7.99
C VAL A 164 -10.63 -5.45 -9.15
N ILE A 165 -10.09 -4.32 -9.60
CA ILE A 165 -9.21 -4.22 -10.77
C ILE A 165 -7.82 -3.75 -10.37
N GLU A 166 -7.74 -2.84 -9.38
CA GLU A 166 -6.50 -2.21 -8.96
C GLU A 166 -6.00 -2.78 -7.65
N SER A 167 -4.70 -2.99 -7.53
CA SER A 167 -4.04 -3.48 -6.31
C SER A 167 -4.24 -2.54 -5.11
N LYS A 168 -4.34 -1.23 -5.35
CA LYS A 168 -4.64 -0.22 -4.33
C LYS A 168 -6.04 -0.36 -3.70
N ASP A 169 -6.93 -1.15 -4.30
CA ASP A 169 -8.26 -1.44 -3.76
C ASP A 169 -8.28 -2.70 -2.88
N VAL A 170 -7.11 -3.29 -2.67
CA VAL A 170 -6.90 -4.46 -1.81
C VAL A 170 -5.83 -4.10 -0.77
N GLU A 171 -6.21 -4.12 0.51
CA GLU A 171 -5.34 -3.74 1.64
C GLU A 171 -5.13 -4.92 2.57
N LEU A 172 -3.90 -5.08 3.03
CA LEU A 172 -3.55 -6.06 4.06
C LEU A 172 -3.83 -5.50 5.45
N SER A 173 -4.56 -6.25 6.25
CA SER A 173 -4.79 -5.96 7.66
C SER A 173 -4.67 -7.23 8.50
N PHE A 174 -4.58 -7.06 9.82
CA PHE A 174 -4.42 -8.16 10.74
C PHE A 174 -5.44 -8.10 11.87
N ARG A 175 -5.60 -9.22 12.56
CA ARG A 175 -6.33 -9.34 13.83
C ARG A 175 -5.49 -10.10 14.83
N PHE A 176 -5.63 -9.77 16.08
CA PHE A 176 -5.10 -10.62 17.15
C PHE A 176 -5.73 -12.01 17.09
N ALA A 177 -4.91 -13.03 17.27
CA ALA A 177 -5.28 -14.44 17.21
C ALA A 177 -4.71 -15.23 18.41
N GLY A 178 -5.01 -16.52 18.47
CA GLY A 178 -4.51 -17.39 19.54
C GLY A 178 -4.90 -16.89 20.94
N GLU A 179 -3.95 -16.88 21.84
CA GLU A 179 -4.11 -16.48 23.25
C GLU A 179 -4.43 -14.99 23.47
N ILE A 180 -4.15 -14.16 22.46
CA ILE A 180 -4.40 -12.70 22.48
C ILE A 180 -5.60 -12.28 21.62
N ALA A 181 -6.37 -13.25 21.11
CA ALA A 181 -7.52 -13.01 20.27
C ALA A 181 -8.55 -12.06 20.93
N ILE A 182 -9.26 -11.34 20.08
CA ILE A 182 -10.36 -10.45 20.47
C ILE A 182 -11.62 -10.95 19.78
N GLU A 183 -12.72 -11.00 20.54
CA GLU A 183 -14.02 -11.38 20.00
C GLU A 183 -14.41 -10.49 18.78
N PRO A 184 -14.86 -11.10 17.68
CA PRO A 184 -15.32 -10.35 16.53
C PRO A 184 -16.48 -9.43 16.89
N ALA A 185 -16.29 -8.12 16.72
CA ALA A 185 -17.37 -7.16 16.88
C ALA A 185 -18.16 -7.02 15.57
N PRO A 186 -19.50 -7.06 15.63
CA PRO A 186 -20.30 -6.83 14.44
C PRO A 186 -20.13 -5.39 13.93
N ILE A 187 -20.00 -5.25 12.62
CA ILE A 187 -19.89 -3.93 11.95
C ILE A 187 -21.30 -3.41 11.72
N TYR A 188 -21.74 -2.40 12.52
CA TYR A 188 -23.10 -1.90 12.46
C TYR A 188 -23.31 -0.74 11.48
N CYS A 189 -22.31 0.07 11.21
CA CYS A 189 -22.40 1.19 10.29
C CYS A 189 -21.07 1.44 9.60
N ILE A 190 -21.08 1.39 8.30
CA ILE A 190 -19.89 1.54 7.43
C ILE A 190 -19.78 2.94 6.81
N GLY A 191 -20.78 3.81 6.99
CA GLY A 191 -20.80 5.17 6.43
C GLY A 191 -20.35 6.27 7.38
N ASN A 192 -19.80 5.95 8.53
CA ASN A 192 -19.36 6.93 9.53
C ASN A 192 -17.93 7.41 9.24
N PRO A 193 -17.63 8.72 9.33
CA PRO A 193 -16.28 9.26 9.20
C PRO A 193 -15.23 8.54 10.06
N SER A 194 -15.60 8.18 11.28
CA SER A 194 -14.70 7.46 12.20
C SER A 194 -14.34 6.02 11.78
N ARG A 195 -14.96 5.48 10.72
CA ARG A 195 -14.72 4.13 10.19
C ARG A 195 -14.28 4.12 8.73
N SER A 196 -14.38 5.24 8.06
CA SER A 196 -13.95 5.41 6.67
C SER A 196 -12.85 6.45 6.65
N PRO A 197 -11.59 6.06 6.58
CA PRO A 197 -10.45 6.97 6.68
C PRO A 197 -10.45 8.04 5.59
N THR A 198 -11.16 7.81 4.48
CA THR A 198 -11.36 8.81 3.43
C THR A 198 -12.38 9.89 3.76
N ILE A 199 -13.30 9.66 4.71
CA ILE A 199 -14.31 10.65 5.06
C ILE A 199 -13.67 11.68 5.98
N HIS A 200 -13.29 12.83 5.41
CA HIS A 200 -12.72 13.92 6.17
C HIS A 200 -13.79 14.66 6.98
N VAL A 201 -14.92 14.97 6.33
CA VAL A 201 -16.06 15.63 6.98
C VAL A 201 -17.37 15.01 6.50
N GLN A 202 -18.30 14.83 7.41
CA GLN A 202 -19.71 14.53 7.10
C GLN A 202 -20.61 15.43 7.92
N MET A 203 -21.47 16.17 7.23
CA MET A 203 -22.25 17.24 7.82
C MET A 203 -23.72 17.16 7.40
N PRO A 204 -24.66 16.98 8.34
CA PRO A 204 -26.09 17.16 8.08
C PRO A 204 -26.44 18.65 8.06
N LEU A 205 -27.27 19.07 7.12
CA LEU A 205 -27.86 20.40 7.01
C LEU A 205 -29.39 20.29 7.03
N ALA A 206 -30.03 21.00 7.95
CA ALA A 206 -31.49 21.10 7.97
C ALA A 206 -32.02 21.88 6.74
N PRO A 207 -33.31 21.74 6.41
CA PRO A 207 -33.94 22.60 5.42
C PRO A 207 -33.66 24.08 5.71
N HIS A 208 -33.31 24.85 4.69
CA HIS A 208 -33.01 26.29 4.73
C HIS A 208 -31.87 26.70 5.69
N GLU A 209 -31.08 25.75 6.16
CA GLU A 209 -29.95 26.03 7.04
C GLU A 209 -28.80 26.66 6.27
N LYS A 210 -28.21 27.73 6.88
CA LYS A 210 -26.91 28.31 6.46
C LYS A 210 -25.86 27.98 7.48
N ARG A 211 -24.71 27.47 7.01
CA ARG A 211 -23.61 27.13 7.90
C ARG A 211 -22.29 27.58 7.31
N LYS A 212 -21.47 28.18 8.17
CA LYS A 212 -20.08 28.50 7.87
C LYS A 212 -19.20 27.49 8.57
N LEU A 213 -18.23 26.90 7.86
CA LEU A 213 -17.31 25.89 8.38
C LEU A 213 -15.90 26.21 7.91
N ALA A 214 -14.98 26.37 8.85
CA ALA A 214 -13.55 26.41 8.56
C ALA A 214 -13.04 24.98 8.48
N LEU A 215 -12.39 24.63 7.38
CA LEU A 215 -11.83 23.30 7.14
C LEU A 215 -10.34 23.40 6.90
N HIS A 216 -9.61 22.49 7.49
CA HIS A 216 -8.24 22.19 7.11
C HIS A 216 -8.21 20.91 6.25
N LEU A 217 -7.71 21.01 5.02
CA LEU A 217 -7.69 19.95 4.02
C LEU A 217 -6.24 19.50 3.80
N PRO A 218 -5.70 18.52 4.54
CA PRO A 218 -4.30 18.10 4.45
C PRO A 218 -3.98 17.33 3.17
N GLY A 219 -4.99 16.77 2.51
CA GLY A 219 -4.83 16.03 1.25
C GLY A 219 -4.82 16.95 0.03
N LYS A 220 -4.50 16.38 -1.13
CA LYS A 220 -4.43 17.12 -2.41
C LYS A 220 -5.75 17.18 -3.14
N THR A 221 -6.58 16.16 -3.00
CA THR A 221 -7.83 16.04 -3.77
C THR A 221 -8.96 15.51 -2.91
N TYR A 222 -10.10 16.17 -2.99
CA TYR A 222 -11.32 15.77 -2.29
C TYR A 222 -12.50 15.66 -3.24
N ARG A 223 -13.42 14.79 -2.90
CA ARG A 223 -14.73 14.70 -3.54
C ARG A 223 -15.81 15.14 -2.56
N LEU A 224 -16.53 16.19 -2.94
CA LEU A 224 -17.74 16.61 -2.26
C LEU A 224 -18.94 15.87 -2.88
N ARG A 225 -19.79 15.31 -2.03
CA ARG A 225 -21.03 14.70 -2.47
C ARG A 225 -22.17 14.93 -1.49
N ASP A 226 -23.37 15.00 -2.02
CA ASP A 226 -24.61 14.82 -1.26
C ASP A 226 -24.92 13.34 -1.18
N MET A 227 -25.26 12.84 0.01
CA MET A 227 -25.50 11.40 0.22
C MET A 227 -26.77 10.89 -0.47
N LYS A 228 -27.71 11.78 -0.83
CA LYS A 228 -28.92 11.44 -1.61
C LYS A 228 -28.73 11.66 -3.11
N GLN A 229 -28.08 12.76 -3.48
CA GLN A 229 -27.95 13.20 -4.88
C GLN A 229 -26.65 12.73 -5.57
N GLY A 230 -25.68 12.18 -4.81
CA GLY A 230 -24.43 11.68 -5.34
C GLY A 230 -23.31 12.72 -5.45
N HIS A 231 -22.45 12.58 -6.46
CA HIS A 231 -21.31 13.46 -6.65
C HIS A 231 -21.74 14.89 -6.98
N LEU A 232 -21.14 15.87 -6.30
CA LEU A 232 -21.38 17.29 -6.54
C LEU A 232 -20.17 17.95 -7.21
N LEU A 233 -18.98 17.80 -6.63
CA LEU A 233 -17.82 18.58 -6.99
C LEU A 233 -16.53 17.87 -6.58
N ARG A 234 -15.49 18.02 -7.40
CA ARG A 234 -14.11 17.70 -7.04
C ARG A 234 -13.39 18.96 -6.55
N LEU A 235 -12.73 18.88 -5.41
CA LEU A 235 -11.89 19.95 -4.87
C LEU A 235 -10.44 19.56 -5.04
N VAL A 236 -9.62 20.46 -5.58
CA VAL A 236 -8.17 20.31 -5.65
C VAL A 236 -7.53 21.33 -4.72
N VAL A 237 -6.68 20.87 -3.82
CA VAL A 237 -5.99 21.73 -2.88
C VAL A 237 -4.77 22.33 -3.55
N ASP A 238 -4.78 23.65 -3.75
CA ASP A 238 -3.72 24.44 -4.36
C ASP A 238 -3.54 25.75 -3.60
N HIS A 239 -2.31 26.20 -3.39
CA HIS A 239 -2.01 27.46 -2.69
C HIS A 239 -2.59 28.72 -3.37
N ARG A 240 -2.93 28.64 -4.67
CA ARG A 240 -3.59 29.69 -5.46
C ARG A 240 -5.11 29.52 -5.50
N GLY A 241 -5.64 28.49 -4.86
CA GLY A 241 -7.06 28.20 -4.83
C GLY A 241 -7.84 29.20 -3.97
N LEU A 242 -9.17 29.03 -3.95
CA LEU A 242 -10.08 29.86 -3.18
C LEU A 242 -9.88 29.61 -1.67
N ALA A 243 -9.75 30.71 -0.89
CA ALA A 243 -9.77 30.67 0.57
C ALA A 243 -11.20 30.64 1.13
N ASP A 244 -12.18 31.12 0.36
CA ASP A 244 -13.60 31.13 0.66
C ASP A 244 -14.40 30.48 -0.48
N LEU A 245 -15.22 29.47 -0.17
CA LEU A 245 -16.06 28.77 -1.13
C LEU A 245 -17.54 28.85 -0.70
N HIS A 246 -18.37 29.46 -1.55
CA HIS A 246 -19.81 29.56 -1.35
C HIS A 246 -20.55 28.47 -2.10
N VAL A 247 -21.25 27.61 -1.37
CA VAL A 247 -21.99 26.46 -1.92
C VAL A 247 -23.49 26.72 -1.75
N LYS A 248 -24.05 27.51 -2.67
CA LYS A 248 -25.50 27.87 -2.67
C LYS A 248 -26.29 27.07 -3.70
N ASP A 249 -25.67 26.73 -4.83
CA ASP A 249 -26.34 26.10 -5.96
C ASP A 249 -25.57 24.82 -6.35
N LEU A 250 -26.10 23.69 -5.91
CA LEU A 250 -25.51 22.39 -6.14
C LEU A 250 -25.54 21.98 -7.63
N GLU A 251 -26.53 22.45 -8.41
CA GLU A 251 -26.61 22.16 -9.83
C GLU A 251 -25.52 22.90 -10.61
N ARG A 252 -25.28 24.16 -10.28
CA ARG A 252 -24.20 24.95 -10.87
C ARG A 252 -22.83 24.39 -10.54
N LEU A 253 -22.63 23.89 -9.32
CA LEU A 253 -21.37 23.24 -8.91
C LEU A 253 -21.13 21.93 -9.65
N ARG A 254 -22.18 21.15 -9.94
CA ARG A 254 -22.08 19.95 -10.77
C ARG A 254 -21.56 20.24 -12.18
N GLN A 255 -21.86 21.40 -12.74
CA GLN A 255 -21.38 21.80 -14.07
C GLN A 255 -19.89 22.18 -14.08
N GLN A 256 -19.36 22.63 -12.93
CA GLN A 256 -17.94 23.02 -12.82
C GLN A 256 -16.99 21.85 -12.67
N ASN A 257 -17.48 20.64 -12.34
CA ASN A 257 -16.71 19.41 -12.11
C ASN A 257 -15.55 19.52 -11.09
N GLU A 258 -14.76 20.59 -11.11
CA GLU A 258 -13.58 20.78 -10.27
C GLU A 258 -13.41 22.23 -9.85
N VAL A 259 -12.99 22.47 -8.59
CA VAL A 259 -12.65 23.79 -8.04
C VAL A 259 -11.37 23.69 -7.22
N ALA A 260 -10.45 24.62 -7.46
CA ALA A 260 -9.23 24.77 -6.66
C ALA A 260 -9.52 25.55 -5.37
N VAL A 261 -9.12 25.02 -4.21
CA VAL A 261 -9.27 25.62 -2.87
C VAL A 261 -7.94 25.62 -2.14
N GLN A 262 -7.77 26.52 -1.17
CA GLN A 262 -6.61 26.48 -0.27
C GLN A 262 -6.76 25.36 0.77
N ALA A 263 -5.65 24.93 1.36
CA ALA A 263 -5.66 23.91 2.42
C ALA A 263 -6.51 24.36 3.62
N ASP A 264 -6.42 25.62 3.99
CA ASP A 264 -7.29 26.25 4.97
C ASP A 264 -8.38 27.03 4.24
N VAL A 265 -9.56 26.44 4.14
CA VAL A 265 -10.67 27.00 3.38
C VAL A 265 -11.89 27.23 4.26
N ILE A 266 -12.54 28.36 4.07
CA ILE A 266 -13.84 28.65 4.69
C ILE A 266 -14.94 28.30 3.69
N MET A 267 -15.85 27.42 4.10
CA MET A 267 -16.97 27.02 3.29
C MET A 267 -18.29 27.58 3.83
N HIS A 268 -19.04 28.22 2.96
CA HIS A 268 -20.37 28.75 3.26
C HIS A 268 -21.41 27.86 2.58
N TRP A 269 -22.21 27.18 3.37
CA TRP A 269 -23.23 26.25 2.93
C TRP A 269 -24.61 26.85 3.07
N GLU A 270 -25.47 26.60 2.11
CA GLU A 270 -26.88 26.94 2.18
C GLU A 270 -27.70 25.77 1.60
N ASN A 271 -28.50 25.13 2.44
CA ASN A 271 -29.50 24.18 1.97
C ASN A 271 -30.75 24.96 1.53
N THR A 272 -30.92 25.15 0.24
CA THR A 272 -32.07 25.88 -0.32
C THR A 272 -33.32 25.01 -0.44
N GLY A 273 -33.27 23.73 -0.15
CA GLY A 273 -34.38 22.79 -0.27
C GLY A 273 -35.13 22.54 1.03
N ASP A 274 -36.29 21.89 0.90
CA ASP A 274 -37.20 21.54 2.02
C ASP A 274 -36.84 20.21 2.69
N GLN A 275 -35.77 19.56 2.28
CA GLN A 275 -35.30 18.26 2.79
C GLN A 275 -33.93 18.38 3.45
N TRP A 276 -33.68 17.52 4.44
CA TRP A 276 -32.35 17.37 5.00
C TRP A 276 -31.35 16.94 3.92
N GLN A 277 -30.21 17.63 3.89
CA GLN A 277 -29.05 17.26 3.11
C GLN A 277 -27.96 16.66 4.02
N VAL A 278 -27.22 15.72 3.51
CA VAL A 278 -26.01 15.21 4.18
C VAL A 278 -24.85 15.34 3.21
N LEU A 279 -24.00 16.30 3.47
CA LEU A 279 -22.81 16.56 2.68
C LEU A 279 -21.64 15.79 3.23
N ARG A 280 -20.80 15.26 2.34
CA ARG A 280 -19.62 14.48 2.71
C ARG A 280 -18.43 14.84 1.84
N PHE A 281 -17.28 15.04 2.51
CA PHE A 281 -15.98 15.20 1.91
C PHE A 281 -15.23 13.90 2.00
N ASP A 282 -14.95 13.29 0.86
CA ASP A 282 -14.10 12.13 0.76
C ASP A 282 -12.73 12.58 0.24
N CYS A 283 -11.65 12.35 0.98
CA CYS A 283 -10.29 12.49 0.47
C CYS A 283 -10.04 11.41 -0.60
N LEU A 284 -9.60 11.83 -1.78
CA LEU A 284 -9.34 10.92 -2.91
C LEU A 284 -7.86 10.52 -3.02
N ASP A 285 -7.00 11.13 -2.23
CA ASP A 285 -5.59 10.78 -2.22
C ASP A 285 -5.42 9.33 -1.78
N PRO A 286 -4.42 8.63 -2.32
CA PRO A 286 -4.06 7.31 -1.83
C PRO A 286 -3.79 7.38 -0.32
N HIS A 287 -4.35 6.45 0.43
CA HIS A 287 -3.98 6.31 1.84
C HIS A 287 -2.54 5.84 1.91
N HIS A 288 -1.65 6.75 2.28
CA HIS A 288 -0.23 6.43 2.47
C HIS A 288 0.00 5.42 3.61
N ASP A 289 -0.99 5.25 4.49
CA ASP A 289 -0.97 4.33 5.63
C ASP A 289 -1.55 2.93 5.34
N ALA A 290 -1.95 2.67 4.09
CA ALA A 290 -2.46 1.37 3.67
C ALA A 290 -1.34 0.48 3.14
N ALA A 291 -1.22 -0.76 3.63
CA ALA A 291 -0.37 -1.78 3.04
C ALA A 291 -1.13 -2.44 1.88
N THR A 292 -1.01 -1.88 0.68
CA THR A 292 -1.75 -2.34 -0.50
C THR A 292 -1.16 -3.61 -1.10
N ALA A 293 -1.95 -4.36 -1.89
CA ALA A 293 -1.54 -5.66 -2.42
C ALA A 293 -0.26 -5.59 -3.26
N ASP A 294 -0.05 -4.54 -4.04
CA ASP A 294 1.18 -4.31 -4.80
C ASP A 294 2.39 -4.08 -3.89
N GLN A 295 2.23 -3.26 -2.85
CA GLN A 295 3.31 -2.99 -1.90
C GLN A 295 3.70 -4.25 -1.14
N VAL A 296 2.72 -4.99 -0.63
CA VAL A 296 2.96 -6.23 0.12
C VAL A 296 3.59 -7.31 -0.76
N ALA A 297 3.08 -7.49 -1.98
CA ALA A 297 3.59 -8.47 -2.93
C ALA A 297 5.00 -8.19 -3.45
N ALA A 298 5.46 -6.94 -3.35
CA ALA A 298 6.83 -6.55 -3.69
C ALA A 298 7.82 -6.77 -2.53
N LEU A 299 7.35 -7.12 -1.31
CA LEU A 299 8.22 -7.30 -0.15
C LEU A 299 8.83 -8.70 -0.07
N PRO A 300 10.15 -8.80 0.22
CA PRO A 300 10.82 -10.09 0.38
C PRO A 300 10.21 -10.96 1.47
N SER A 301 9.87 -10.38 2.62
CA SER A 301 9.28 -11.09 3.76
C SER A 301 7.95 -11.76 3.39
N TYR A 302 7.07 -11.05 2.66
CA TYR A 302 5.81 -11.64 2.23
C TYR A 302 6.00 -12.78 1.23
N ARG A 303 6.84 -12.59 0.21
CA ARG A 303 7.14 -13.63 -0.78
C ARG A 303 7.76 -14.89 -0.19
N HIS A 304 8.59 -14.71 0.85
CA HIS A 304 9.20 -15.83 1.55
C HIS A 304 8.22 -16.58 2.46
N LEU A 305 7.45 -15.85 3.28
CA LEU A 305 6.55 -16.43 4.27
C LEU A 305 5.22 -16.92 3.68
N PHE A 306 4.78 -16.35 2.56
CA PHE A 306 3.51 -16.61 1.91
C PHE A 306 3.67 -16.91 0.42
N SER A 307 4.65 -17.75 0.07
CA SER A 307 4.98 -18.10 -1.32
C SER A 307 3.80 -18.63 -2.14
N ASP A 308 2.87 -19.33 -1.47
CA ASP A 308 1.71 -19.95 -2.08
C ASP A 308 0.47 -19.02 -2.12
N ASP A 309 0.57 -17.81 -1.53
CA ASP A 309 -0.53 -16.84 -1.56
C ASP A 309 -0.47 -16.02 -2.84
N ALA A 310 -1.02 -16.57 -3.91
CA ALA A 310 -1.14 -15.95 -5.21
C ALA A 310 -2.61 -15.64 -5.54
N LEU A 311 -2.84 -14.77 -6.50
CA LEU A 311 -4.17 -14.48 -7.02
C LEU A 311 -4.84 -15.77 -7.55
N ARG A 312 -6.16 -15.81 -7.54
CA ARG A 312 -6.89 -16.90 -8.20
C ARG A 312 -6.55 -16.93 -9.69
N PRO A 313 -6.39 -18.12 -10.30
CA PRO A 313 -6.19 -18.23 -11.75
C PRO A 313 -7.22 -17.42 -12.55
N GLY A 314 -6.75 -16.63 -13.52
CA GLY A 314 -7.57 -15.75 -14.34
C GLY A 314 -7.92 -14.39 -13.67
N MET A 315 -7.55 -14.15 -12.43
CA MET A 315 -7.62 -12.84 -11.79
C MET A 315 -6.34 -12.04 -12.06
N GLN A 316 -6.51 -10.75 -12.27
CA GLN A 316 -5.40 -9.82 -12.44
C GLN A 316 -5.69 -8.54 -11.66
N LEU A 317 -4.65 -7.91 -11.11
CA LEU A 317 -4.72 -6.61 -10.46
C LEU A 317 -3.76 -5.63 -11.14
N GLY A 318 -4.25 -4.46 -11.52
CA GLY A 318 -3.42 -3.37 -12.02
C GLY A 318 -2.52 -2.84 -10.92
N VAL A 319 -1.25 -2.66 -11.24
CA VAL A 319 -0.23 -2.05 -10.37
C VAL A 319 0.22 -0.76 -11.01
N GLY A 320 0.03 0.36 -10.32
CA GLY A 320 0.29 1.68 -10.88
C GLY A 320 1.76 1.96 -11.16
N HIS A 321 2.66 1.49 -10.29
CA HIS A 321 4.09 1.74 -10.41
C HIS A 321 4.91 0.72 -9.64
N LEU A 322 5.89 0.11 -10.29
CA LEU A 322 6.98 -0.69 -9.71
C LEU A 322 8.26 -0.44 -10.47
N VAL A 323 9.39 -0.61 -9.81
CA VAL A 323 10.70 -0.64 -10.45
C VAL A 323 11.11 -2.10 -10.64
N PHE A 324 11.51 -2.43 -11.85
CA PHE A 324 12.03 -3.75 -12.21
C PHE A 324 13.53 -3.68 -12.42
N LEU A 325 14.24 -4.63 -11.82
CA LEU A 325 15.63 -4.94 -12.08
C LEU A 325 15.69 -6.29 -12.79
N PHE A 326 16.31 -6.31 -13.96
CA PHE A 326 16.66 -7.52 -14.68
C PHE A 326 18.18 -7.66 -14.73
N SER A 327 18.67 -8.86 -14.49
CA SER A 327 20.08 -9.18 -14.66
C SER A 327 20.27 -10.48 -15.40
N ASP A 328 21.43 -10.66 -16.06
CA ASP A 328 21.78 -11.85 -16.83
C ASP A 328 23.29 -12.04 -16.85
N ILE A 329 23.76 -13.28 -16.67
CA ILE A 329 25.19 -13.60 -16.69
C ILE A 329 25.68 -13.60 -18.14
N ARG A 330 26.73 -12.80 -18.42
CA ARG A 330 27.30 -12.73 -19.76
C ARG A 330 27.99 -14.06 -20.13
N GLY A 331 27.54 -14.64 -21.25
CA GLY A 331 28.19 -15.84 -21.79
C GLY A 331 27.97 -17.11 -20.99
N SER A 332 26.83 -17.19 -20.24
CA SER A 332 26.50 -18.36 -19.42
C SER A 332 26.56 -19.68 -20.18
N THR A 333 26.14 -19.73 -21.44
CA THR A 333 26.25 -20.94 -22.27
C THR A 333 27.70 -21.41 -22.46
N GLN A 334 28.64 -20.48 -22.62
CA GLN A 334 30.05 -20.77 -22.70
C GLN A 334 30.61 -21.27 -21.35
N LEU A 335 30.17 -20.65 -20.26
CA LEU A 335 30.53 -21.04 -18.90
C LEU A 335 30.20 -22.51 -18.61
N TYR A 336 29.01 -22.98 -19.01
CA TYR A 336 28.59 -24.38 -18.87
C TYR A 336 29.50 -25.33 -19.67
N ARG A 337 29.95 -24.92 -20.88
CA ARG A 337 30.86 -25.73 -21.70
C ARG A 337 32.26 -25.82 -21.11
N GLU A 338 32.78 -24.74 -20.51
CA GLU A 338 34.12 -24.66 -19.98
C GLU A 338 34.27 -25.30 -18.60
N LEU A 339 33.31 -25.10 -17.71
CA LEU A 339 33.34 -25.56 -16.33
C LEU A 339 32.69 -26.94 -16.14
N GLY A 340 31.81 -27.35 -17.07
CA GLY A 340 30.93 -28.50 -16.92
C GLY A 340 29.73 -28.20 -16.01
N ASP A 341 28.65 -28.95 -16.20
CA ASP A 341 27.31 -28.67 -15.59
C ASP A 341 27.35 -28.50 -14.07
N SER A 342 28.08 -29.34 -13.35
CA SER A 342 28.10 -29.34 -11.89
C SER A 342 28.77 -28.11 -11.28
N LYS A 343 29.83 -27.60 -11.90
CA LYS A 343 30.54 -26.40 -11.43
C LYS A 343 29.79 -25.14 -11.84
N ALA A 344 29.27 -25.11 -13.08
CA ALA A 344 28.44 -24.01 -13.56
C ALA A 344 27.18 -23.87 -12.73
N PHE A 345 26.50 -24.96 -12.37
CA PHE A 345 25.33 -24.94 -11.50
C PHE A 345 25.62 -24.34 -10.13
N ARG A 346 26.76 -24.72 -9.48
CA ARG A 346 27.16 -24.12 -8.20
C ARG A 346 27.36 -22.60 -8.32
N LEU A 347 28.07 -22.16 -9.36
CA LEU A 347 28.31 -20.73 -9.60
C LEU A 347 26.99 -19.98 -9.78
N VAL A 348 26.01 -20.53 -10.49
CA VAL A 348 24.68 -19.94 -10.64
C VAL A 348 23.90 -19.93 -9.31
N GLN A 349 24.04 -20.95 -8.46
CA GLN A 349 23.44 -20.93 -7.11
C GLN A 349 24.08 -19.86 -6.21
N ASP A 350 25.41 -19.73 -6.24
CA ASP A 350 26.12 -18.69 -5.49
C ASP A 350 25.72 -17.28 -6.01
N HIS A 351 25.53 -17.12 -7.34
CA HIS A 351 25.00 -15.92 -7.95
C HIS A 351 23.60 -15.59 -7.39
N PHE A 352 22.67 -16.53 -7.36
CA PHE A 352 21.32 -16.28 -6.85
C PHE A 352 21.33 -15.90 -5.36
N ALA A 353 22.14 -16.57 -4.55
CA ALA A 353 22.27 -16.24 -3.12
C ALA A 353 22.82 -14.82 -2.91
N LEU A 354 23.80 -14.42 -3.69
CA LEU A 354 24.35 -13.06 -3.68
C LEU A 354 23.30 -12.02 -4.10
N MET A 355 22.62 -12.27 -5.24
CA MET A 355 21.57 -11.39 -5.74
C MET A 355 20.45 -11.21 -4.70
N GLU A 356 20.00 -12.31 -4.11
CA GLU A 356 18.97 -12.26 -3.07
C GLU A 356 19.42 -11.42 -1.87
N SER A 357 20.67 -11.59 -1.42
CA SER A 357 21.22 -10.84 -0.29
C SER A 357 21.26 -9.34 -0.56
N LEU A 358 21.79 -8.91 -1.73
CA LEU A 358 21.95 -7.50 -2.08
C LEU A 358 20.60 -6.83 -2.40
N ILE A 359 19.70 -7.54 -3.09
CA ILE A 359 18.36 -7.04 -3.41
C ILE A 359 17.53 -6.88 -2.14
N ARG A 360 17.56 -7.88 -1.23
CA ARG A 360 16.81 -7.86 0.03
C ARG A 360 17.33 -6.78 0.98
N LYS A 361 18.60 -6.47 0.99
CA LYS A 361 19.19 -5.40 1.80
C LYS A 361 18.58 -4.04 1.48
N GLU A 362 18.19 -3.83 0.23
CA GLU A 362 17.55 -2.62 -0.26
C GLU A 362 16.02 -2.81 -0.42
N ASP A 363 15.43 -3.70 0.38
CA ASP A 363 13.99 -3.96 0.42
C ASP A 363 13.37 -4.39 -0.93
N GLY A 364 14.17 -4.87 -1.85
CA GLY A 364 13.73 -5.47 -3.10
C GLY A 364 13.41 -6.96 -2.95
N ALA A 365 12.60 -7.50 -3.84
CA ALA A 365 12.25 -8.92 -3.86
C ALA A 365 12.54 -9.55 -5.22
N ILE A 366 13.20 -10.72 -5.21
CA ILE A 366 13.29 -11.57 -6.40
C ILE A 366 11.88 -12.11 -6.71
N VAL A 367 11.42 -11.86 -7.92
CA VAL A 367 10.13 -12.37 -8.42
C VAL A 367 10.31 -13.78 -8.95
N LYS A 368 11.32 -13.98 -9.78
CA LYS A 368 11.67 -15.27 -10.40
C LYS A 368 13.07 -15.25 -10.98
N THR A 369 13.58 -16.45 -11.24
CA THR A 369 14.79 -16.68 -12.04
C THR A 369 14.41 -17.28 -13.39
N ILE A 370 15.16 -16.98 -14.44
CA ILE A 370 14.94 -17.46 -15.81
C ILE A 370 16.31 -17.92 -16.35
N GLY A 371 16.61 -19.21 -16.21
CA GLY A 371 17.97 -19.70 -16.43
C GLY A 371 18.92 -19.14 -15.37
N ASP A 372 19.89 -18.34 -15.77
CA ASP A 372 20.81 -17.59 -14.93
C ASP A 372 20.40 -16.12 -14.72
N ALA A 373 19.32 -15.68 -15.38
CA ALA A 373 18.78 -14.34 -15.23
C ALA A 373 17.93 -14.20 -13.95
N VAL A 374 17.96 -13.01 -13.34
CA VAL A 374 17.14 -12.65 -12.18
C VAL A 374 16.19 -11.51 -12.56
N MET A 375 14.95 -11.66 -12.19
CA MET A 375 13.95 -10.60 -12.22
C MET A 375 13.60 -10.22 -10.78
N ALA A 376 13.83 -8.97 -10.42
CA ALA A 376 13.47 -8.42 -9.11
C ALA A 376 12.60 -7.17 -9.23
N THR A 377 11.89 -6.85 -8.14
CA THR A 377 11.04 -5.66 -8.01
C THR A 377 11.39 -4.85 -6.78
N PHE A 378 11.16 -3.52 -6.89
CA PHE A 378 11.33 -2.56 -5.79
C PHE A 378 10.17 -1.58 -5.80
N LEU A 379 9.85 -1.06 -4.63
CA LEU A 379 8.84 0.01 -4.45
C LEU A 379 9.44 1.42 -4.62
N ASP A 380 10.75 1.53 -4.40
CA ASP A 380 11.49 2.80 -4.45
C ASP A 380 12.63 2.75 -5.48
N GLU A 381 12.78 3.82 -6.25
CA GLU A 381 13.76 3.90 -7.32
C GLU A 381 15.19 4.02 -6.81
N ARG A 382 15.39 4.68 -5.66
CA ARG A 382 16.72 4.79 -5.03
C ARG A 382 17.19 3.44 -4.53
N ALA A 383 16.29 2.70 -3.89
CA ALA A 383 16.56 1.34 -3.42
C ALA A 383 16.97 0.43 -4.58
N ALA A 384 16.25 0.48 -5.71
CA ALA A 384 16.60 -0.29 -6.90
C ALA A 384 17.96 0.07 -7.47
N LEU A 385 18.28 1.37 -7.54
CA LEU A 385 19.59 1.84 -8.01
C LEU A 385 20.71 1.48 -7.03
N THR A 386 20.48 1.62 -5.72
CA THR A 386 21.48 1.22 -4.70
C THR A 386 21.80 -0.25 -4.80
N ALA A 387 20.80 -1.10 -4.94
CA ALA A 387 20.98 -2.53 -5.15
C ALA A 387 21.77 -2.82 -6.44
N ALA A 388 21.38 -2.20 -7.56
CA ALA A 388 22.06 -2.40 -8.84
C ALA A 388 23.54 -1.97 -8.80
N ILE A 389 23.82 -0.83 -8.16
CA ILE A 389 25.20 -0.34 -7.96
C ILE A 389 26.00 -1.31 -7.10
N ALA A 390 25.45 -1.76 -5.97
CA ALA A 390 26.12 -2.70 -5.08
C ALA A 390 26.42 -4.05 -5.79
N ILE A 391 25.47 -4.55 -6.59
CA ILE A 391 25.63 -5.75 -7.40
C ILE A 391 26.75 -5.53 -8.41
N GLN A 392 26.73 -4.44 -9.17
CA GLN A 392 27.74 -4.15 -10.19
C GLN A 392 29.14 -4.01 -9.57
N GLN A 393 29.27 -3.31 -8.43
CA GLN A 393 30.51 -3.16 -7.70
C GLN A 393 31.09 -4.52 -7.31
N TYR A 394 30.27 -5.38 -6.71
CA TYR A 394 30.68 -6.72 -6.32
C TYR A 394 31.22 -7.54 -7.50
N TYR A 395 30.51 -7.50 -8.64
CA TYR A 395 30.91 -8.20 -9.84
C TYR A 395 32.21 -7.64 -10.47
N GLU A 396 32.38 -6.31 -10.47
CA GLU A 396 33.62 -5.70 -10.98
C GLU A 396 34.85 -6.05 -10.13
N GLU A 397 34.70 -6.07 -8.81
CA GLU A 397 35.78 -6.47 -7.89
C GLU A 397 36.19 -7.94 -8.10
N HIS A 398 35.24 -8.86 -8.18
CA HIS A 398 35.53 -10.30 -8.31
C HIS A 398 35.85 -10.75 -9.74
N ARG A 399 35.50 -9.93 -10.75
CA ARG A 399 35.93 -10.18 -12.14
C ARG A 399 37.43 -9.98 -12.33
N GLN A 400 38.05 -9.06 -11.60
CA GLN A 400 39.49 -8.83 -11.67
C GLN A 400 40.30 -10.07 -11.25
N ASP A 401 39.74 -10.88 -10.37
CA ASP A 401 40.33 -12.13 -9.89
C ASP A 401 39.94 -13.35 -10.75
N ASN A 402 39.24 -13.16 -11.88
CA ASN A 402 38.65 -14.21 -12.73
C ASN A 402 37.75 -15.21 -11.97
N THR A 403 37.15 -14.78 -10.86
CA THR A 403 36.30 -15.65 -10.03
C THR A 403 34.82 -15.60 -10.45
N LEU A 404 34.35 -14.50 -11.04
CA LEU A 404 33.00 -14.34 -11.52
C LEU A 404 32.94 -13.91 -12.99
N PRO A 405 31.88 -14.34 -13.75
CA PRO A 405 31.63 -13.88 -15.10
C PRO A 405 31.11 -12.45 -15.08
N GLY A 406 31.03 -11.78 -16.23
CA GLY A 406 30.38 -10.48 -16.36
C GLY A 406 28.88 -10.57 -16.13
N LEU A 407 28.28 -9.51 -15.57
CA LEU A 407 26.85 -9.41 -15.30
C LEU A 407 26.26 -8.21 -16.03
N LYS A 408 25.16 -8.40 -16.76
CA LYS A 408 24.34 -7.34 -17.34
C LYS A 408 23.24 -6.94 -16.36
N ILE A 409 22.97 -5.66 -16.23
CA ILE A 409 21.90 -5.14 -15.37
C ILE A 409 21.10 -4.07 -16.10
N ALA A 410 19.78 -4.14 -16.02
CA ALA A 410 18.88 -3.11 -16.52
C ALA A 410 17.78 -2.78 -15.51
N LEU A 411 17.40 -1.49 -15.47
CA LEU A 411 16.31 -0.98 -14.63
C LEU A 411 15.29 -0.21 -15.47
N HIS A 412 14.03 -0.45 -15.19
CA HIS A 412 12.91 0.31 -15.72
C HIS A 412 11.77 0.36 -14.74
N SER A 413 11.00 1.43 -14.72
CA SER A 413 9.83 1.58 -13.86
C SER A 413 8.57 1.91 -14.66
N GLY A 414 7.44 1.47 -14.15
CA GLY A 414 6.15 1.78 -14.76
C GLY A 414 5.01 0.88 -14.28
N PRO A 415 3.83 1.02 -14.91
CA PRO A 415 2.67 0.21 -14.58
C PRO A 415 2.80 -1.22 -15.11
N CYS A 416 2.21 -2.15 -14.35
CA CYS A 416 2.13 -3.56 -14.74
C CYS A 416 0.83 -4.19 -14.24
N ILE A 417 0.63 -5.46 -14.51
CA ILE A 417 -0.42 -6.27 -13.89
C ILE A 417 0.21 -7.38 -13.05
N MET A 418 -0.35 -7.58 -11.88
CA MET A 418 -0.05 -8.71 -11.00
C MET A 418 -0.98 -9.86 -11.32
N VAL A 419 -0.45 -11.06 -11.47
CA VAL A 419 -1.18 -12.26 -11.89
C VAL A 419 -0.72 -13.49 -11.12
N ASN A 420 -1.49 -14.57 -11.23
CA ASN A 420 -1.05 -15.90 -10.84
C ASN A 420 -0.45 -16.61 -12.07
N LEU A 421 0.79 -17.08 -11.94
CA LEU A 421 1.43 -17.94 -12.90
C LEU A 421 2.01 -19.17 -12.18
N ASN A 422 1.48 -20.36 -12.50
CA ASN A 422 1.91 -21.63 -11.88
C ASN A 422 1.86 -21.61 -10.34
N ASP A 423 0.75 -21.09 -9.79
CA ASP A 423 0.48 -20.93 -8.35
C ASP A 423 1.40 -19.95 -7.61
N HIS A 424 2.21 -19.16 -8.34
CA HIS A 424 3.04 -18.10 -7.78
C HIS A 424 2.61 -16.73 -8.30
N MET A 425 2.90 -15.71 -7.50
CA MET A 425 2.63 -14.32 -7.87
C MET A 425 3.70 -13.82 -8.85
N ASP A 426 3.26 -13.37 -10.01
CA ASP A 426 4.09 -12.85 -11.09
C ASP A 426 3.55 -11.52 -11.64
N TYR A 427 4.34 -10.87 -12.48
CA TYR A 427 3.99 -9.61 -13.12
C TYR A 427 4.06 -9.71 -14.63
N PHE A 428 3.15 -9.00 -15.31
CA PHE A 428 3.11 -8.88 -16.76
C PHE A 428 2.87 -7.44 -17.19
N GLY A 429 3.34 -7.11 -18.37
CA GLY A 429 3.07 -5.81 -18.98
C GLY A 429 4.21 -5.29 -19.85
N THR A 430 3.93 -4.18 -20.50
CA THR A 430 4.89 -3.49 -21.37
C THR A 430 6.14 -3.06 -20.61
N THR A 431 6.01 -2.69 -19.34
CA THR A 431 7.12 -2.29 -18.46
C THR A 431 8.16 -3.40 -18.34
N LEU A 432 7.75 -4.64 -18.14
CA LEU A 432 8.67 -5.78 -18.06
C LEU A 432 9.37 -6.04 -19.40
N ASN A 433 8.59 -5.95 -20.49
CA ASN A 433 9.13 -6.14 -21.83
C ASN A 433 10.19 -5.07 -22.16
N ILE A 434 9.95 -3.79 -21.78
CA ILE A 434 10.94 -2.73 -21.96
C ILE A 434 12.20 -3.03 -21.15
N CYS A 435 12.06 -3.39 -19.86
CA CYS A 435 13.20 -3.71 -19.00
C CYS A 435 14.04 -4.85 -19.58
N SER A 436 13.40 -5.92 -20.07
CA SER A 436 14.08 -7.04 -20.75
C SER A 436 14.82 -6.59 -22.01
N ARG A 437 14.26 -5.69 -22.82
CA ARG A 437 14.94 -5.16 -24.01
C ARG A 437 16.07 -4.18 -23.68
N LEU A 438 15.98 -3.46 -22.56
CA LEU A 438 17.09 -2.66 -22.05
C LEU A 438 18.24 -3.54 -21.57
N LEU A 439 17.95 -4.72 -21.00
CA LEU A 439 18.96 -5.69 -20.63
C LEU A 439 19.76 -6.19 -21.86
N ASP A 440 19.10 -6.35 -23.02
CA ASP A 440 19.77 -6.69 -24.29
C ASP A 440 20.82 -5.63 -24.69
N GLN A 441 20.65 -4.36 -24.24
CA GLN A 441 21.57 -3.27 -24.50
C GLN A 441 22.70 -3.16 -23.48
N ALA A 442 22.57 -3.79 -22.30
CA ALA A 442 23.55 -3.71 -21.24
C ALA A 442 24.82 -4.48 -21.58
N THR A 443 25.95 -3.96 -21.10
CA THR A 443 27.24 -4.64 -21.08
C THR A 443 27.52 -5.14 -19.66
N ASP A 444 28.66 -5.76 -19.46
CA ASP A 444 29.13 -6.18 -18.12
C ASP A 444 29.89 -5.07 -17.36
N GLU A 445 29.90 -3.86 -17.90
CA GLU A 445 30.57 -2.68 -17.32
C GLU A 445 29.62 -1.51 -17.05
N ASP A 446 28.33 -1.69 -17.31
CA ASP A 446 27.34 -0.63 -17.14
C ASP A 446 26.00 -1.17 -16.59
N ILE A 447 25.26 -0.25 -15.95
CA ILE A 447 23.88 -0.45 -15.58
C ILE A 447 23.03 0.37 -16.55
N VAL A 448 22.11 -0.28 -17.27
CA VAL A 448 21.22 0.41 -18.22
C VAL A 448 19.94 0.85 -17.53
N VAL A 449 19.63 2.13 -17.59
CA VAL A 449 18.44 2.71 -16.95
C VAL A 449 17.59 3.39 -18.03
N SER A 450 16.29 3.14 -18.05
CA SER A 450 15.38 3.83 -18.98
C SER A 450 15.34 5.34 -18.76
N GLY A 451 15.12 6.13 -19.82
CA GLY A 451 14.99 7.58 -19.72
C GLY A 451 13.91 8.02 -18.74
N SER A 452 12.74 7.36 -18.77
CA SER A 452 11.65 7.67 -17.85
C SER A 452 11.98 7.45 -16.36
N LEU A 453 12.84 6.51 -16.03
CA LEU A 453 13.33 6.30 -14.67
C LEU A 453 14.45 7.28 -14.32
N PHE A 454 15.39 7.49 -15.25
CA PHE A 454 16.51 8.40 -15.07
C PHE A 454 16.07 9.86 -14.86
N ASP A 455 15.05 10.34 -15.59
CA ASP A 455 14.54 11.71 -15.53
C ASP A 455 13.74 12.02 -14.25
N MET A 456 13.51 11.06 -13.39
CA MET A 456 12.82 11.31 -12.11
C MET A 456 13.70 12.16 -11.18
N PRO A 457 13.16 13.27 -10.60
CA PRO A 457 13.97 14.18 -9.77
C PRO A 457 14.73 13.48 -8.66
N LYS A 458 14.09 12.53 -7.95
CA LYS A 458 14.74 11.77 -6.88
C LYS A 458 15.86 10.83 -7.37
N VAL A 459 15.81 10.38 -8.61
CA VAL A 459 16.87 9.59 -9.25
C VAL A 459 18.05 10.49 -9.60
N GLN A 460 17.79 11.66 -10.18
CA GLN A 460 18.81 12.66 -10.48
C GLN A 460 19.54 13.13 -9.22
N ASP A 461 18.79 13.46 -8.16
CA ASP A 461 19.35 13.85 -6.87
C ASP A 461 20.23 12.75 -6.28
N PHE A 462 19.79 11.49 -6.35
CA PHE A 462 20.56 10.35 -5.88
C PHE A 462 21.85 10.17 -6.69
N LEU A 463 21.77 10.14 -8.03
CA LEU A 463 22.90 9.92 -8.89
C LEU A 463 23.95 11.03 -8.79
N SER A 464 23.53 12.29 -8.56
CA SER A 464 24.43 13.42 -8.35
C SER A 464 25.32 13.27 -7.10
N GLN A 465 24.93 12.44 -6.15
CA GLN A 465 25.65 12.18 -4.90
C GLN A 465 26.54 10.93 -4.99
N GLN A 466 26.47 10.19 -6.11
CA GLN A 466 27.24 8.98 -6.33
C GLN A 466 28.46 9.26 -7.23
N ASP A 467 29.53 8.48 -7.06
CA ASP A 467 30.69 8.53 -7.97
C ASP A 467 30.44 7.71 -9.26
N ILE A 468 29.47 8.17 -10.04
CA ILE A 468 28.98 7.52 -11.26
C ILE A 468 29.03 8.48 -12.42
N THR A 469 29.44 7.99 -13.59
CA THR A 469 29.31 8.69 -14.87
C THR A 469 28.22 8.05 -15.69
N TRP A 470 27.58 8.81 -16.57
CA TRP A 470 26.57 8.27 -17.46
C TRP A 470 26.67 8.83 -18.87
N THR A 471 26.21 8.03 -19.83
CA THR A 471 26.05 8.41 -21.22
C THR A 471 24.60 8.15 -21.65
N GLN A 472 24.06 9.03 -22.46
CA GLN A 472 22.74 8.87 -23.06
C GLN A 472 22.88 8.10 -24.38
N ASP A 473 21.98 7.14 -24.60
CA ASP A 473 21.80 6.40 -25.84
C ASP A 473 20.35 6.46 -26.30
N GLU A 474 20.15 6.28 -27.60
CA GLU A 474 18.82 6.20 -28.22
C GLU A 474 18.76 5.05 -29.22
N GLN A 475 17.82 4.15 -29.03
CA GLN A 475 17.61 3.02 -29.95
C GLN A 475 16.16 2.63 -30.10
N VAL A 476 15.84 1.99 -31.22
CA VAL A 476 14.56 1.29 -31.39
C VAL A 476 14.69 -0.08 -30.75
N LEU A 477 13.99 -0.28 -29.63
CA LEU A 477 14.01 -1.56 -28.95
C LEU A 477 13.21 -2.60 -29.73
N ARG A 478 13.72 -3.83 -29.80
CA ARG A 478 13.07 -4.91 -30.56
C ARG A 478 11.63 -5.13 -30.09
N GLY A 479 10.66 -5.04 -31.03
CA GLY A 479 9.24 -5.22 -30.75
C GLY A 479 8.51 -3.94 -30.35
N PHE A 480 9.18 -2.82 -30.32
CA PHE A 480 8.58 -1.51 -30.03
C PHE A 480 8.71 -0.56 -31.23
N GLN A 481 7.72 0.32 -31.37
CA GLN A 481 7.78 1.41 -32.37
C GLN A 481 8.44 2.64 -31.74
N GLY A 482 9.20 3.37 -32.56
CA GLY A 482 9.88 4.60 -32.15
C GLY A 482 11.17 4.36 -31.34
N THR A 483 11.97 5.41 -31.29
CA THR A 483 13.24 5.45 -30.56
C THR A 483 12.96 5.62 -29.07
N ARG A 484 13.73 4.94 -28.24
CA ARG A 484 13.68 5.10 -26.80
C ARG A 484 15.02 5.53 -26.25
N THR A 485 14.97 6.54 -25.40
CA THR A 485 16.13 7.04 -24.67
C THR A 485 16.40 6.18 -23.45
N PHE A 486 17.66 5.85 -23.22
CA PHE A 486 18.14 5.19 -22.01
C PHE A 486 19.54 5.70 -21.65
N PHE A 487 19.95 5.44 -20.42
CA PHE A 487 21.22 5.90 -19.89
C PHE A 487 22.05 4.70 -19.44
N ARG A 488 23.37 4.77 -19.73
CA ARG A 488 24.36 3.79 -19.25
C ARG A 488 25.11 4.40 -18.09
N LEU A 489 24.90 3.86 -16.91
CA LEU A 489 25.62 4.27 -15.71
C LEU A 489 26.90 3.45 -15.58
N LYS A 490 28.02 4.12 -15.41
CA LYS A 490 29.34 3.47 -15.17
C LYS A 490 29.89 3.93 -13.84
N LEU A 491 30.31 2.97 -13.04
CA LEU A 491 30.99 3.23 -11.77
C LEU A 491 32.38 3.79 -12.08
N ARG A 492 32.79 4.84 -11.38
CA ARG A 492 34.18 5.30 -11.45
C ARG A 492 35.05 4.29 -10.71
N ARG A 493 36.01 3.71 -11.41
CA ARG A 493 37.02 2.82 -10.79
C ARG A 493 37.84 3.62 -9.79
N THR A 494 37.67 3.38 -8.49
CA THR A 494 38.63 3.81 -7.49
C THR A 494 39.90 3.04 -7.78
N MET A 495 40.95 3.70 -8.32
CA MET A 495 42.26 3.10 -8.42
C MET A 495 42.69 2.69 -7.00
N PRO A 496 43.11 1.45 -6.77
CA PRO A 496 43.68 1.10 -5.48
C PRO A 496 44.89 2.01 -5.27
N THR A 497 44.84 2.80 -4.19
CA THR A 497 45.98 3.61 -3.76
C THR A 497 47.13 2.62 -3.56
N ARG A 498 48.05 2.54 -4.55
CA ARG A 498 49.31 1.81 -4.37
C ARG A 498 49.98 2.45 -3.16
N LEU A 499 49.97 1.77 -2.05
CA LEU A 499 50.89 2.03 -0.96
C LEU A 499 52.29 1.92 -1.55
N ILE A 500 52.90 3.10 -1.82
CA ILE A 500 54.33 3.19 -2.11
C ILE A 500 55.02 2.81 -0.80
N SER A 501 55.51 1.64 -0.76
CA SER A 501 56.41 1.12 0.28
C SER A 501 57.75 1.84 0.24
#